data_0e3a8be83962fe28571acc8d2a0a2de1
#
_entry.id   0e3a8be83962fe28571acc8d2a0a2de1
#
_cell.length_a   1.000
_cell.length_b   1.000
_cell.length_c   1.000
_cell.angle_alpha   90.00
_cell.angle_beta   90.00
_cell.angle_gamma   90.00
#
_symmetry.space_group_name_H-M   'P 1'
#
loop_
_entity.id
_entity.type
_entity.pdbx_description
1 polymer ?
#
loop_
_entity_poly.entity_id
_entity_poly.type
_entity_poly.pdbx_seq_one_letter_code
_entity_poly.pdbx_strand_id
1 'polypeptide(L)'
;MLRDYQQRTIDQLYQWFADGRKGHPCIELPTGSGKSHIVAALCKEAIQTWPETRILMLTHVKELIEQNAEKMRDHWPNAPLGIYSAGMRRRDIGEPITFAGIQSVRNKADQIGHVDLVLIDECHLVSHKQEGGYRKLIDDLTLINPALRVIGLTATPYRLGHGYITDEPALFSDIIAPVSIEELIFKKHLAPLRSKLTAHHLSVDGVHKRGGEYIESELQAAVDTDDHNVSVVDEVISLAGDRRSWLFFCAGVRHAHNVADILTARGITSACIVGDTPKAERERIIAGFKSGEIRALTNANVL
;
A
#
# COMPACT_ATOMS: atom_id res chain seq x y z
N MET A 1 -6.82 -1.92 -21.72
CA MET A 1 -5.72 -2.75 -22.26
C MET A 1 -4.54 -2.63 -21.33
N LEU A 2 -3.88 -3.73 -20.98
CA LEU A 2 -2.67 -3.72 -20.17
C LEU A 2 -1.49 -3.13 -20.96
N ARG A 3 -0.57 -2.49 -20.23
CA ARG A 3 0.74 -2.10 -20.78
C ARG A 3 1.62 -3.34 -20.90
N ASP A 4 2.68 -3.26 -21.71
CA ASP A 4 3.60 -4.38 -21.97
C ASP A 4 4.17 -5.03 -20.69
N TYR A 5 4.63 -4.22 -19.73
CA TYR A 5 5.16 -4.74 -18.47
C TYR A 5 4.06 -5.31 -17.56
N GLN A 6 2.83 -4.82 -17.65
CA GLN A 6 1.70 -5.36 -16.90
C GLN A 6 1.30 -6.75 -17.43
N GLN A 7 1.29 -6.91 -18.75
CA GLN A 7 1.09 -8.23 -19.36
C GLN A 7 2.25 -9.18 -18.99
N ARG A 8 3.49 -8.71 -19.14
CA ARG A 8 4.68 -9.48 -18.74
C ARG A 8 4.63 -9.95 -17.29
N THR A 9 4.04 -9.17 -16.38
CA THR A 9 3.85 -9.57 -14.98
C THR A 9 2.97 -10.82 -14.88
N ILE A 10 1.86 -10.83 -15.58
CA ILE A 10 0.93 -11.98 -15.61
C ILE A 10 1.59 -13.18 -16.26
N ASP A 11 2.26 -12.98 -17.40
CA ASP A 11 2.97 -14.04 -18.12
C ASP A 11 4.06 -14.70 -17.26
N GLN A 12 4.86 -13.90 -16.55
CA GLN A 12 5.90 -14.41 -15.64
C GLN A 12 5.30 -15.15 -14.44
N LEU A 13 4.17 -14.70 -13.92
CA LEU A 13 3.46 -15.40 -12.85
C LEU A 13 2.96 -16.76 -13.30
N TYR A 14 2.32 -16.84 -14.49
CA TYR A 14 1.88 -18.12 -15.05
C TYR A 14 3.06 -19.05 -15.38
N GLN A 15 4.16 -18.49 -15.89
CA GLN A 15 5.37 -19.27 -16.13
C GLN A 15 5.93 -19.84 -14.82
N TRP A 16 5.93 -19.05 -13.73
CA TRP A 16 6.36 -19.52 -12.42
C TRP A 16 5.57 -20.76 -11.95
N PHE A 17 4.25 -20.75 -12.15
CA PHE A 17 3.40 -21.93 -11.86
C PHE A 17 3.63 -23.09 -12.84
N ALA A 18 3.79 -22.79 -14.14
CA ALA A 18 4.02 -23.80 -15.18
C ALA A 18 5.37 -24.53 -14.99
N ASP A 19 6.37 -23.85 -14.45
CA ASP A 19 7.68 -24.41 -14.08
C ASP A 19 7.59 -25.41 -12.90
N GLY A 20 6.40 -25.58 -12.30
CA GLY A 20 6.19 -26.46 -11.15
C GLY A 20 6.87 -26.03 -9.88
N ARG A 21 7.19 -24.74 -9.76
CA ARG A 21 7.81 -24.16 -8.55
C ARG A 21 6.90 -24.34 -7.34
N LYS A 22 7.52 -24.61 -6.20
CA LYS A 22 6.81 -24.81 -4.92
C LYS A 22 6.82 -23.54 -4.09
N GLY A 23 5.82 -23.41 -3.21
CA GLY A 23 5.67 -22.26 -2.30
C GLY A 23 4.76 -21.18 -2.88
N HIS A 24 5.02 -19.93 -2.52
CA HIS A 24 4.18 -18.78 -2.83
C HIS A 24 5.02 -17.66 -3.43
N PRO A 25 4.75 -17.20 -4.67
CA PRO A 25 5.47 -16.10 -5.27
C PRO A 25 5.02 -14.75 -4.69
N CYS A 26 5.94 -13.81 -4.62
CA CYS A 26 5.66 -12.40 -4.42
C CYS A 26 5.96 -11.62 -5.70
N ILE A 27 5.04 -10.77 -6.12
CA ILE A 27 5.25 -9.87 -7.25
C ILE A 27 5.70 -8.51 -6.71
N GLU A 28 6.91 -8.10 -7.05
CA GLU A 28 7.43 -6.77 -6.77
C GLU A 28 6.99 -5.81 -7.89
N LEU A 29 6.21 -4.81 -7.52
CA LEU A 29 5.69 -3.81 -8.44
C LEU A 29 5.89 -2.41 -7.85
N PRO A 30 6.67 -1.55 -8.48
CA PRO A 30 6.88 -0.19 -8.01
C PRO A 30 5.57 0.57 -7.80
N THR A 31 5.56 1.49 -6.83
CA THR A 31 4.44 2.40 -6.61
C THR A 31 4.15 3.18 -7.90
N GLY A 32 2.87 3.28 -8.26
CA GLY A 32 2.46 3.94 -9.52
C GLY A 32 2.56 3.06 -10.77
N SER A 33 3.02 1.80 -10.68
CA SER A 33 3.05 0.85 -11.82
C SER A 33 1.67 0.38 -12.27
N GLY A 34 0.61 0.69 -11.54
CA GLY A 34 -0.74 0.22 -11.85
C GLY A 34 -1.03 -1.20 -11.35
N LYS A 35 -0.54 -1.54 -10.16
CA LYS A 35 -0.79 -2.82 -9.46
C LYS A 35 -2.27 -3.23 -9.53
N SER A 36 -3.20 -2.29 -9.31
CA SER A 36 -4.64 -2.55 -9.35
C SER A 36 -5.15 -3.02 -10.72
N HIS A 37 -4.55 -2.54 -11.83
CA HIS A 37 -4.87 -3.02 -13.19
C HIS A 37 -4.45 -4.48 -13.38
N ILE A 38 -3.25 -4.83 -12.89
CA ILE A 38 -2.71 -6.20 -12.99
C ILE A 38 -3.59 -7.15 -12.18
N VAL A 39 -3.93 -6.77 -10.94
CA VAL A 39 -4.81 -7.58 -10.07
C VAL A 39 -6.19 -7.77 -10.72
N ALA A 40 -6.79 -6.72 -11.26
CA ALA A 40 -8.10 -6.81 -11.91
C ALA A 40 -8.06 -7.71 -13.16
N ALA A 41 -7.01 -7.58 -13.97
CA ALA A 41 -6.82 -8.43 -15.15
C ALA A 41 -6.61 -9.90 -14.77
N LEU A 42 -5.74 -10.18 -13.78
CA LEU A 42 -5.49 -11.52 -13.27
C LEU A 42 -6.77 -12.17 -12.73
N CYS A 43 -7.52 -11.47 -11.89
CA CYS A 43 -8.78 -11.98 -11.35
C CYS A 43 -9.81 -12.24 -12.44
N LYS A 44 -9.93 -11.33 -13.41
CA LYS A 44 -10.87 -11.46 -14.52
C LYS A 44 -10.51 -12.65 -15.40
N GLU A 45 -9.25 -12.81 -15.76
CA GLU A 45 -8.76 -13.91 -16.58
C GLU A 45 -8.94 -15.25 -15.86
N ALA A 46 -8.61 -15.33 -14.56
CA ALA A 46 -8.79 -16.52 -13.75
C ALA A 46 -10.26 -16.97 -13.73
N ILE A 47 -11.21 -16.07 -13.47
CA ILE A 47 -12.64 -16.41 -13.42
C ILE A 47 -13.20 -16.72 -14.83
N GLN A 48 -12.73 -16.04 -15.88
CA GLN A 48 -13.15 -16.34 -17.25
C GLN A 48 -12.66 -17.70 -17.73
N THR A 49 -11.45 -18.10 -17.33
CA THR A 49 -10.85 -19.38 -17.71
C THR A 49 -11.39 -20.53 -16.85
N TRP A 50 -11.58 -20.27 -15.56
CA TRP A 50 -12.08 -21.23 -14.57
C TRP A 50 -13.23 -20.60 -13.77
N PRO A 51 -14.48 -20.72 -14.22
CA PRO A 51 -15.63 -20.02 -13.64
C PRO A 51 -15.90 -20.30 -12.16
N GLU A 52 -15.49 -21.46 -11.67
CA GLU A 52 -15.66 -21.86 -10.26
C GLU A 52 -14.57 -21.29 -9.33
N THR A 53 -13.59 -20.57 -9.88
CA THR A 53 -12.47 -20.02 -9.09
C THR A 53 -12.96 -19.05 -8.03
N ARG A 54 -12.51 -19.27 -6.81
CA ARG A 54 -12.74 -18.38 -5.66
C ARG A 54 -11.46 -17.69 -5.25
N ILE A 55 -11.52 -16.36 -5.22
CA ILE A 55 -10.37 -15.49 -4.96
C ILE A 55 -10.62 -14.70 -3.67
N LEU A 56 -9.67 -14.77 -2.74
CA LEU A 56 -9.66 -13.99 -1.51
C LEU A 56 -8.56 -12.93 -1.60
N MET A 57 -8.95 -11.66 -1.68
CA MET A 57 -8.04 -10.52 -1.65
C MET A 57 -7.89 -10.00 -0.23
N LEU A 58 -6.70 -10.12 0.34
CA LEU A 58 -6.39 -9.71 1.71
C LEU A 58 -5.65 -8.38 1.76
N THR A 59 -6.08 -7.52 2.65
CA THR A 59 -5.40 -6.26 2.99
C THR A 59 -5.24 -6.12 4.50
N HIS A 60 -4.27 -5.30 4.92
CA HIS A 60 -4.03 -5.03 6.34
C HIS A 60 -4.92 -3.89 6.87
N VAL A 61 -5.20 -2.90 6.07
CA VAL A 61 -5.87 -1.65 6.44
C VAL A 61 -7.28 -1.61 5.88
N LYS A 62 -8.25 -1.17 6.69
CA LYS A 62 -9.67 -1.11 6.33
C LYS A 62 -9.93 -0.22 5.10
N GLU A 63 -9.28 0.94 5.06
CA GLU A 63 -9.43 1.92 3.99
C GLU A 63 -9.02 1.34 2.62
N LEU A 64 -8.02 0.47 2.60
CA LEU A 64 -7.55 -0.19 1.38
C LEU A 64 -8.54 -1.22 0.84
N ILE A 65 -9.41 -1.79 1.68
CA ILE A 65 -10.42 -2.76 1.22
C ILE A 65 -11.39 -2.09 0.24
N GLU A 66 -11.96 -0.94 0.66
CA GLU A 66 -12.92 -0.19 -0.16
C GLU A 66 -12.24 0.35 -1.43
N GLN A 67 -11.07 0.99 -1.27
CA GLN A 67 -10.31 1.52 -2.39
C GLN A 67 -9.92 0.44 -3.41
N ASN A 68 -9.48 -0.73 -2.97
CA ASN A 68 -9.11 -1.82 -3.87
C ASN A 68 -10.34 -2.41 -4.57
N ALA A 69 -11.47 -2.53 -3.85
CA ALA A 69 -12.74 -2.96 -4.45
C ALA A 69 -13.27 -1.94 -5.47
N GLU A 70 -13.18 -0.64 -5.20
CA GLU A 70 -13.53 0.43 -6.15
C GLU A 70 -12.63 0.39 -7.38
N LYS A 71 -11.30 0.33 -7.20
CA LYS A 71 -10.36 0.19 -8.32
C LYS A 71 -10.61 -1.06 -9.16
N MET A 72 -11.02 -2.18 -8.53
CA MET A 72 -11.42 -3.38 -9.28
C MET A 72 -12.63 -3.08 -10.16
N ARG A 73 -13.65 -2.39 -9.65
CA ARG A 73 -14.84 -2.00 -10.43
C ARG A 73 -14.51 -1.01 -11.54
N ASP A 74 -13.57 -0.09 -11.31
CA ASP A 74 -13.12 0.84 -12.37
C ASP A 74 -12.53 0.10 -13.57
N HIS A 75 -11.86 -1.02 -13.34
CA HIS A 75 -11.25 -1.83 -14.39
C HIS A 75 -12.16 -2.94 -14.92
N TRP A 76 -13.06 -3.39 -14.08
CA TRP A 76 -14.05 -4.44 -14.39
C TRP A 76 -15.38 -4.10 -13.72
N PRO A 77 -16.25 -3.25 -14.35
CA PRO A 77 -17.48 -2.73 -13.74
C PRO A 77 -18.42 -3.78 -13.19
N ASN A 78 -18.50 -4.94 -13.84
CA ASN A 78 -19.37 -6.05 -13.43
C ASN A 78 -18.57 -7.15 -12.69
N ALA A 79 -17.49 -6.82 -12.03
CA ALA A 79 -16.72 -7.79 -11.24
C ALA A 79 -17.62 -8.41 -10.14
N PRO A 80 -17.68 -9.75 -10.05
CA PRO A 80 -18.48 -10.45 -9.04
C PRO A 80 -17.73 -10.42 -7.72
N LEU A 81 -17.83 -9.31 -6.99
CA LEU A 81 -17.07 -9.08 -5.78
C LEU A 81 -17.92 -8.76 -4.56
N GLY A 82 -17.54 -9.34 -3.43
CA GLY A 82 -18.02 -9.07 -2.09
C GLY A 82 -16.96 -8.44 -1.19
N ILE A 83 -17.39 -7.92 -0.05
CA ILE A 83 -16.52 -7.34 0.98
C ILE A 83 -16.76 -8.04 2.30
N TYR A 84 -15.67 -8.50 2.96
CA TYR A 84 -15.71 -9.02 4.31
C TYR A 84 -14.86 -8.15 5.25
N SER A 85 -15.52 -7.26 5.98
CA SER A 85 -14.86 -6.34 6.90
C SER A 85 -15.76 -6.01 8.09
N ALA A 86 -15.30 -6.34 9.29
CA ALA A 86 -15.99 -5.99 10.53
C ALA A 86 -16.13 -4.46 10.69
N GLY A 87 -15.10 -3.71 10.34
CA GLY A 87 -15.10 -2.25 10.41
C GLY A 87 -16.05 -1.57 9.43
N MET A 88 -16.45 -2.26 8.34
CA MET A 88 -17.45 -1.79 7.37
C MET A 88 -18.83 -2.42 7.61
N ARG A 89 -18.96 -3.30 8.61
CA ARG A 89 -20.17 -4.07 8.92
C ARG A 89 -20.69 -4.88 7.71
N ARG A 90 -19.79 -5.32 6.83
CA ARG A 90 -20.08 -6.16 5.67
C ARG A 90 -19.50 -7.54 5.84
N ARG A 91 -20.25 -8.56 5.42
CA ARG A 91 -19.86 -9.97 5.50
C ARG A 91 -20.36 -10.71 4.25
N ASP A 92 -19.98 -10.19 3.08
CA ASP A 92 -20.37 -10.77 1.80
C ASP A 92 -19.49 -12.00 1.55
N ILE A 93 -20.03 -13.18 1.82
CA ILE A 93 -19.40 -14.47 1.55
C ILE A 93 -20.21 -15.14 0.44
N GLY A 94 -19.54 -15.64 -0.57
CA GLY A 94 -20.20 -16.35 -1.68
C GLY A 94 -19.89 -15.75 -3.04
N GLU A 95 -19.45 -14.50 -3.10
CA GLU A 95 -18.98 -13.92 -4.35
C GLU A 95 -17.66 -14.57 -4.79
N PRO A 96 -17.42 -14.74 -6.12
CA PRO A 96 -16.19 -15.27 -6.65
C PRO A 96 -14.93 -14.54 -6.17
N ILE A 97 -15.01 -13.22 -6.01
CA ILE A 97 -13.93 -12.40 -5.46
C ILE A 97 -14.37 -11.81 -4.13
N THR A 98 -13.65 -12.08 -3.05
CA THR A 98 -13.93 -11.49 -1.74
C THR A 98 -12.76 -10.61 -1.30
N PHE A 99 -13.01 -9.31 -1.09
CA PHE A 99 -12.06 -8.39 -0.47
C PHE A 99 -12.21 -8.43 1.05
N ALA A 100 -11.15 -8.72 1.78
CA ALA A 100 -11.23 -8.88 3.23
C ALA A 100 -10.06 -8.22 3.96
N GLY A 101 -10.34 -7.68 5.15
CA GLY A 101 -9.32 -7.27 6.10
C GLY A 101 -8.86 -8.47 6.91
N ILE A 102 -7.55 -8.69 6.99
CA ILE A 102 -6.99 -9.84 7.73
C ILE A 102 -7.50 -9.92 9.16
N GLN A 103 -7.66 -8.78 9.85
CA GLN A 103 -8.18 -8.75 11.23
C GLN A 103 -9.61 -9.29 11.34
N SER A 104 -10.39 -9.21 10.26
CA SER A 104 -11.78 -9.69 10.24
C SER A 104 -11.89 -11.19 9.95
N VAL A 105 -10.89 -11.77 9.25
CA VAL A 105 -10.99 -13.13 8.70
C VAL A 105 -9.96 -14.11 9.24
N ARG A 106 -8.93 -13.70 9.97
CA ARG A 106 -7.81 -14.53 10.45
C ARG A 106 -8.20 -15.83 11.18
N ASN A 107 -9.42 -15.88 11.74
CA ASN A 107 -9.95 -17.05 12.45
C ASN A 107 -11.28 -17.50 11.84
N LYS A 108 -11.49 -17.31 10.54
CA LYS A 108 -12.76 -17.53 9.86
C LYS A 108 -12.64 -18.40 8.61
N ALA A 109 -11.60 -19.22 8.52
CA ALA A 109 -11.40 -20.11 7.37
C ALA A 109 -12.63 -20.97 7.09
N ASP A 110 -13.24 -21.56 8.14
CA ASP A 110 -14.45 -22.38 8.02
C ASP A 110 -15.65 -21.61 7.43
N GLN A 111 -15.77 -20.29 7.76
CA GLN A 111 -16.86 -19.46 7.25
C GLN A 111 -16.60 -19.02 5.81
N ILE A 112 -15.33 -18.77 5.44
CA ILE A 112 -14.90 -18.43 4.09
C ILE A 112 -15.06 -19.64 3.18
N GLY A 113 -14.72 -20.82 3.67
CA GLY A 113 -14.79 -22.08 2.94
C GLY A 113 -13.69 -22.21 1.90
N HIS A 114 -14.03 -22.89 0.78
CA HIS A 114 -13.09 -23.15 -0.30
C HIS A 114 -12.60 -21.85 -0.97
N VAL A 115 -11.28 -21.72 -1.13
CA VAL A 115 -10.60 -20.65 -1.85
C VAL A 115 -9.51 -21.27 -2.72
N ASP A 116 -9.40 -20.85 -3.98
CA ASP A 116 -8.36 -21.34 -4.90
C ASP A 116 -7.14 -20.41 -4.92
N LEU A 117 -7.39 -19.12 -4.78
CA LEU A 117 -6.35 -18.09 -4.87
C LEU A 117 -6.48 -17.07 -3.75
N VAL A 118 -5.43 -16.88 -2.99
CA VAL A 118 -5.27 -15.75 -2.04
C VAL A 118 -4.31 -14.74 -2.66
N LEU A 119 -4.75 -13.50 -2.76
CA LEU A 119 -3.91 -12.36 -3.11
C LEU A 119 -3.69 -11.50 -1.87
N ILE A 120 -2.44 -11.17 -1.54
CA ILE A 120 -2.10 -10.35 -0.37
C ILE A 120 -1.49 -9.05 -0.85
N ASP A 121 -2.24 -7.94 -0.70
CA ASP A 121 -1.73 -6.60 -0.98
C ASP A 121 -0.87 -6.09 0.17
N GLU A 122 0.19 -5.35 -0.17
CA GLU A 122 1.24 -4.91 0.75
C GLU A 122 1.79 -6.07 1.59
N CYS A 123 2.12 -7.16 0.92
CA CYS A 123 2.52 -8.43 1.55
C CYS A 123 3.81 -8.34 2.38
N HIS A 124 4.58 -7.25 2.26
CA HIS A 124 5.71 -6.98 3.16
C HIS A 124 5.27 -6.80 4.63
N LEU A 125 3.97 -6.55 4.88
CA LEU A 125 3.40 -6.48 6.23
C LEU A 125 3.12 -7.86 6.85
N VAL A 126 3.24 -8.94 6.07
CA VAL A 126 3.12 -10.31 6.60
C VAL A 126 4.28 -10.60 7.54
N SER A 127 3.96 -10.98 8.78
CA SER A 127 4.98 -11.28 9.78
C SER A 127 5.74 -12.57 9.45
N HIS A 128 7.05 -12.57 9.69
CA HIS A 128 7.87 -13.79 9.66
C HIS A 128 7.51 -14.79 10.78
N LYS A 129 6.80 -14.33 11.84
CA LYS A 129 6.35 -15.21 12.92
C LYS A 129 5.26 -16.18 12.44
N GLN A 130 5.42 -17.46 12.72
CA GLN A 130 4.44 -18.50 12.34
C GLN A 130 3.05 -18.27 12.92
N GLU A 131 2.93 -17.66 14.09
CA GLU A 131 1.66 -17.32 14.75
C GLU A 131 0.98 -16.06 14.17
N GLY A 132 1.49 -15.48 13.09
CA GLY A 132 0.91 -14.31 12.44
C GLY A 132 -0.48 -14.59 11.87
N GLY A 133 -1.40 -13.63 11.94
CA GLY A 133 -2.78 -13.81 11.49
C GLY A 133 -2.91 -14.23 10.01
N TYR A 134 -1.99 -13.81 9.14
CA TYR A 134 -1.95 -14.24 7.74
C TYR A 134 -1.59 -15.72 7.61
N ARG A 135 -0.51 -16.16 8.26
CA ARG A 135 -0.07 -17.56 8.19
C ARG A 135 -1.13 -18.50 8.71
N LYS A 136 -1.68 -18.20 9.89
CA LYS A 136 -2.76 -19.00 10.47
C LYS A 136 -3.94 -19.16 9.51
N LEU A 137 -4.39 -18.06 8.89
CA LEU A 137 -5.50 -18.13 7.92
C LEU A 137 -5.14 -18.98 6.69
N ILE A 138 -3.92 -18.83 6.16
CA ILE A 138 -3.45 -19.59 4.99
C ILE A 138 -3.33 -21.07 5.33
N ASP A 139 -2.79 -21.42 6.49
CA ASP A 139 -2.68 -22.81 6.96
C ASP A 139 -4.09 -23.43 7.10
N ASP A 140 -5.02 -22.72 7.77
CA ASP A 140 -6.41 -23.18 7.94
C ASP A 140 -7.12 -23.34 6.57
N LEU A 141 -6.92 -22.42 5.60
CA LEU A 141 -7.48 -22.52 4.25
C LEU A 141 -6.82 -23.65 3.44
N THR A 142 -5.53 -23.90 3.65
CA THR A 142 -4.82 -25.01 2.99
C THR A 142 -5.35 -26.38 3.46
N LEU A 143 -5.81 -26.50 4.70
CA LEU A 143 -6.51 -27.71 5.15
C LEU A 143 -7.83 -27.94 4.44
N ILE A 144 -8.53 -26.87 4.03
CA ILE A 144 -9.78 -26.94 3.26
C ILE A 144 -9.49 -27.22 1.79
N ASN A 145 -8.50 -26.52 1.21
CA ASN A 145 -8.04 -26.70 -0.18
C ASN A 145 -6.52 -26.87 -0.24
N PRO A 146 -6.00 -28.10 -0.30
CA PRO A 146 -4.56 -28.35 -0.43
C PRO A 146 -3.93 -27.80 -1.73
N ALA A 147 -4.74 -27.45 -2.73
CA ALA A 147 -4.28 -26.84 -3.99
C ALA A 147 -4.27 -25.30 -3.93
N LEU A 148 -4.57 -24.70 -2.76
CA LEU A 148 -4.56 -23.24 -2.56
C LEU A 148 -3.28 -22.61 -3.08
N ARG A 149 -3.43 -21.53 -3.86
CA ARG A 149 -2.32 -20.67 -4.31
C ARG A 149 -2.35 -19.35 -3.57
N VAL A 150 -1.18 -18.88 -3.14
CA VAL A 150 -1.03 -17.57 -2.49
C VAL A 150 -0.05 -16.73 -3.29
N ILE A 151 -0.42 -15.49 -3.60
CA ILE A 151 0.41 -14.53 -4.33
C ILE A 151 0.51 -13.28 -3.50
N GLY A 152 1.73 -12.85 -3.19
CA GLY A 152 2.00 -11.57 -2.57
C GLY A 152 2.16 -10.46 -3.60
N LEU A 153 1.77 -9.24 -3.24
CA LEU A 153 1.98 -8.03 -4.04
C LEU A 153 2.59 -6.96 -3.13
N THR A 154 3.69 -6.37 -3.54
CA THR A 154 4.30 -5.25 -2.80
C THR A 154 5.17 -4.39 -3.71
N ALA A 155 5.44 -3.16 -3.30
CA ALA A 155 6.47 -2.31 -3.90
C ALA A 155 7.84 -2.47 -3.22
N THR A 156 7.85 -3.02 -2.00
CA THR A 156 9.03 -3.12 -1.14
C THR A 156 9.09 -4.52 -0.51
N PRO A 157 9.76 -5.49 -1.17
CA PRO A 157 9.79 -6.89 -0.70
C PRO A 157 10.72 -7.10 0.49
N TYR A 158 10.99 -6.07 1.27
CA TYR A 158 11.85 -6.11 2.45
C TYR A 158 11.30 -5.24 3.58
N ARG A 159 11.71 -5.52 4.81
CA ARG A 159 11.42 -4.70 5.99
C ARG A 159 12.72 -4.33 6.68
N LEU A 160 12.86 -3.04 7.04
CA LEU A 160 14.03 -2.57 7.79
C LEU A 160 14.15 -3.34 9.11
N GLY A 161 15.33 -3.92 9.35
CA GLY A 161 15.60 -4.74 10.53
C GLY A 161 15.05 -6.18 10.50
N HIS A 162 14.38 -6.60 9.42
CA HIS A 162 13.81 -7.94 9.28
C HIS A 162 14.24 -8.68 7.99
N GLY A 163 14.93 -8.00 7.05
CA GLY A 163 15.37 -8.59 5.80
C GLY A 163 14.28 -8.69 4.73
N TYR A 164 14.51 -9.55 3.74
CA TYR A 164 13.58 -9.81 2.66
C TYR A 164 12.42 -10.69 3.12
N ILE A 165 11.26 -10.54 2.46
CA ILE A 165 10.06 -11.34 2.78
C ILE A 165 10.22 -12.82 2.40
N THR A 166 11.29 -13.16 1.68
CA THR A 166 11.69 -14.52 1.33
C THR A 166 12.73 -15.12 2.28
N ASP A 167 13.23 -14.35 3.27
CA ASP A 167 14.19 -14.83 4.25
C ASP A 167 13.48 -15.72 5.29
N GLU A 168 14.03 -16.91 5.53
CA GLU A 168 13.42 -17.89 6.43
C GLU A 168 13.31 -17.41 7.90
N PRO A 169 12.18 -17.71 8.56
CA PRO A 169 11.02 -18.49 8.12
C PRO A 169 10.04 -17.61 7.29
N ALA A 170 9.99 -17.83 5.97
CA ALA A 170 9.21 -17.01 5.04
C ALA A 170 7.87 -17.66 4.65
N LEU A 171 6.87 -16.84 4.32
CA LEU A 171 5.66 -17.28 3.63
C LEU A 171 5.91 -17.36 2.12
N PHE A 172 6.67 -16.39 1.58
CA PHE A 172 6.94 -16.29 0.16
C PHE A 172 8.28 -16.94 -0.18
N SER A 173 8.32 -17.71 -1.28
CA SER A 173 9.50 -18.44 -1.71
C SER A 173 10.33 -17.70 -2.76
N ASP A 174 9.69 -16.86 -3.56
CA ASP A 174 10.33 -16.18 -4.69
C ASP A 174 9.80 -14.75 -4.86
N ILE A 175 10.64 -13.89 -5.43
CA ILE A 175 10.27 -12.55 -5.85
C ILE A 175 10.28 -12.48 -7.38
N ILE A 176 9.15 -12.11 -7.98
CA ILE A 176 9.00 -11.82 -9.40
C ILE A 176 9.01 -10.31 -9.56
N ALA A 177 10.08 -9.76 -10.16
CA ALA A 177 10.26 -8.32 -10.39
C ALA A 177 10.20 -8.01 -11.89
N PRO A 178 9.00 -7.90 -12.50
CA PRO A 178 8.83 -7.80 -13.94
C PRO A 178 9.22 -6.46 -14.53
N VAL A 179 9.31 -5.41 -13.71
CA VAL A 179 9.62 -4.03 -14.13
C VAL A 179 10.30 -3.26 -13.00
N SER A 180 11.33 -2.47 -13.35
CA SER A 180 12.00 -1.59 -12.40
C SER A 180 11.44 -0.16 -12.44
N ILE A 181 11.75 0.64 -11.41
CA ILE A 181 11.42 2.07 -11.36
C ILE A 181 12.08 2.80 -12.53
N GLU A 182 13.34 2.46 -12.86
CA GLU A 182 14.11 3.05 -13.95
C GLU A 182 13.44 2.80 -15.30
N GLU A 183 12.97 1.56 -15.55
CA GLU A 183 12.22 1.23 -16.76
C GLU A 183 10.94 2.06 -16.86
N LEU A 184 10.20 2.22 -15.77
CA LEU A 184 8.97 3.01 -15.74
C LEU A 184 9.21 4.50 -15.97
N ILE A 185 10.31 5.05 -15.44
CA ILE A 185 10.73 6.43 -15.69
C ILE A 185 11.17 6.59 -17.14
N PHE A 186 12.00 5.67 -17.66
CA PHE A 186 12.44 5.70 -19.06
C PHE A 186 11.28 5.65 -20.04
N LYS A 187 10.28 4.80 -19.78
CA LYS A 187 9.04 4.70 -20.57
C LYS A 187 8.04 5.83 -20.30
N LYS A 188 8.39 6.82 -19.48
CA LYS A 188 7.54 7.97 -19.10
C LYS A 188 6.22 7.56 -18.43
N HIS A 189 6.20 6.43 -17.76
CA HIS A 189 5.08 5.99 -16.93
C HIS A 189 5.16 6.55 -15.51
N LEU A 190 6.37 6.85 -15.05
CA LEU A 190 6.64 7.56 -13.81
C LEU A 190 7.45 8.84 -14.10
N ALA A 191 7.26 9.85 -13.27
CA ALA A 191 8.06 11.06 -13.32
C ALA A 191 9.50 10.77 -12.83
N PRO A 192 10.53 11.43 -13.39
CA PRO A 192 11.88 11.29 -12.91
C PRO A 192 12.01 11.85 -11.48
N LEU A 193 12.70 11.11 -10.63
CA LEU A 193 13.04 11.55 -9.28
C LEU A 193 14.21 12.54 -9.36
N ARG A 194 14.08 13.66 -8.66
CA ARG A 194 15.14 14.67 -8.53
C ARG A 194 15.33 14.98 -7.04
N SER A 195 16.32 14.33 -6.45
CA SER A 195 16.73 14.63 -5.08
C SER A 195 17.35 16.03 -5.01
N LYS A 196 17.11 16.70 -3.90
CA LYS A 196 17.77 17.98 -3.55
C LYS A 196 18.61 17.75 -2.31
N LEU A 197 19.81 18.30 -2.31
CA LEU A 197 20.61 18.37 -1.09
C LEU A 197 19.97 19.40 -0.17
N THR A 198 19.73 19.01 1.07
CA THR A 198 19.19 19.88 2.12
C THR A 198 20.33 20.36 3.00
N ALA A 199 20.26 21.64 3.41
CA ALA A 199 21.21 22.24 4.35
C ALA A 199 20.84 21.90 5.80
N HIS A 200 19.54 21.66 6.06
CA HIS A 200 19.06 21.35 7.39
C HIS A 200 18.93 19.84 7.59
N HIS A 201 19.63 19.34 8.63
CA HIS A 201 19.57 17.94 9.04
C HIS A 201 18.78 17.83 10.34
N LEU A 202 17.74 17.01 10.32
CA LEU A 202 16.98 16.68 11.53
C LEU A 202 17.76 15.63 12.33
N SER A 203 18.08 15.94 13.60
CA SER A 203 18.66 14.94 14.50
C SER A 203 17.53 14.08 15.09
N VAL A 204 17.75 12.78 15.04
CA VAL A 204 16.92 11.77 15.72
C VAL A 204 17.68 11.11 16.86
N ASP A 205 18.74 11.76 17.35
CA ASP A 205 19.54 11.25 18.46
C ASP A 205 18.67 11.15 19.72
N GLY A 206 18.76 10.00 20.39
CA GLY A 206 17.95 9.70 21.57
C GLY A 206 16.52 9.24 21.29
N VAL A 207 16.07 9.19 20.02
CA VAL A 207 14.75 8.65 19.67
C VAL A 207 14.81 7.12 19.64
N HIS A 208 14.00 6.48 20.45
CA HIS A 208 13.95 5.02 20.53
C HIS A 208 13.16 4.39 19.39
N LYS A 209 13.46 3.11 19.13
CA LYS A 209 12.75 2.30 18.12
C LYS A 209 11.96 1.18 18.77
N ARG A 210 10.77 0.92 18.27
CA ARG A 210 9.93 -0.21 18.63
C ARG A 210 9.51 -0.97 17.40
N GLY A 211 9.90 -2.24 17.28
CA GLY A 211 9.58 -3.06 16.11
C GLY A 211 10.29 -2.61 14.82
N GLY A 212 11.43 -1.92 14.92
CA GLY A 212 12.17 -1.38 13.78
C GLY A 212 11.80 0.04 13.37
N GLU A 213 10.72 0.59 13.90
CA GLU A 213 10.24 1.95 13.62
C GLU A 213 10.48 2.88 14.83
N TYR A 214 10.68 4.18 14.57
CA TYR A 214 10.80 5.16 15.63
C TYR A 214 9.49 5.30 16.41
N ILE A 215 9.60 5.53 17.73
CA ILE A 215 8.44 5.84 18.56
C ILE A 215 7.93 7.24 18.16
N GLU A 216 6.71 7.30 17.61
CA GLU A 216 6.13 8.49 16.99
C GLU A 216 6.16 9.72 17.92
N SER A 217 5.80 9.55 19.19
CA SER A 217 5.81 10.65 20.17
C SER A 217 7.20 11.21 20.44
N GLU A 218 8.22 10.35 20.48
CA GLU A 218 9.61 10.76 20.67
C GLU A 218 10.16 11.42 19.41
N LEU A 219 9.86 10.85 18.24
CA LEU A 219 10.24 11.41 16.95
C LEU A 219 9.63 12.81 16.77
N GLN A 220 8.31 12.96 17.04
CA GLN A 220 7.65 14.25 16.97
C GLN A 220 8.31 15.26 17.93
N ALA A 221 8.61 14.86 19.18
CA ALA A 221 9.25 15.76 20.13
C ALA A 221 10.64 16.20 19.68
N ALA A 222 11.38 15.34 18.99
CA ALA A 222 12.72 15.66 18.48
C ALA A 222 12.72 16.61 17.29
N VAL A 223 11.74 16.51 16.39
CA VAL A 223 11.74 17.26 15.12
C VAL A 223 10.74 18.42 15.06
N ASP A 224 9.70 18.42 15.90
CA ASP A 224 8.65 19.43 15.90
C ASP A 224 9.02 20.60 16.83
N THR A 225 10.01 21.38 16.41
CA THR A 225 10.39 22.65 17.05
C THR A 225 10.18 23.80 16.08
N ASP A 226 9.86 24.99 16.60
CA ASP A 226 9.55 26.17 15.77
C ASP A 226 10.71 26.51 14.83
N ASP A 227 11.95 26.50 15.33
CA ASP A 227 13.13 26.80 14.54
C ASP A 227 13.35 25.81 13.41
N HIS A 228 13.18 24.50 13.68
CA HIS A 228 13.29 23.46 12.66
C HIS A 228 12.19 23.58 11.61
N ASN A 229 10.94 23.73 12.05
CA ASN A 229 9.80 23.82 11.14
C ASN A 229 9.92 25.03 10.22
N VAL A 230 10.31 26.19 10.76
CA VAL A 230 10.56 27.39 9.96
C VAL A 230 11.69 27.17 8.97
N SER A 231 12.83 26.64 9.42
CA SER A 231 13.99 26.40 8.57
C SER A 231 13.68 25.44 7.43
N VAL A 232 12.99 24.33 7.70
CA VAL A 232 12.58 23.33 6.69
C VAL A 232 11.61 23.95 5.68
N VAL A 233 10.61 24.70 6.12
CA VAL A 233 9.65 25.34 5.22
C VAL A 233 10.34 26.37 4.33
N ASP A 234 11.19 27.22 4.87
CA ASP A 234 11.92 28.24 4.11
C ASP A 234 12.89 27.58 3.08
N GLU A 235 13.55 26.48 3.46
CA GLU A 235 14.37 25.71 2.53
C GLU A 235 13.53 25.07 1.42
N VAL A 236 12.37 24.47 1.72
CA VAL A 236 11.47 23.92 0.73
C VAL A 236 10.99 25.00 -0.24
N ILE A 237 10.62 26.18 0.26
CA ILE A 237 10.23 27.31 -0.59
C ILE A 237 11.35 27.68 -1.56
N SER A 238 12.61 27.74 -1.09
CA SER A 238 13.76 28.08 -1.92
C SER A 238 14.07 27.01 -2.98
N LEU A 239 13.87 25.73 -2.67
CA LEU A 239 14.22 24.60 -3.53
C LEU A 239 13.09 24.15 -4.46
N ALA A 240 11.84 24.48 -4.12
CA ALA A 240 10.67 23.97 -4.85
C ALA A 240 10.48 24.60 -6.24
N GLY A 241 10.93 25.85 -6.42
CA GLY A 241 10.81 26.56 -7.70
C GLY A 241 9.37 26.65 -8.17
N ASP A 242 9.12 26.14 -9.37
CA ASP A 242 7.81 26.14 -10.07
C ASP A 242 6.92 24.92 -9.73
N ARG A 243 7.32 24.08 -8.80
CA ARG A 243 6.52 22.91 -8.41
C ARG A 243 5.16 23.34 -7.87
N ARG A 244 4.11 22.72 -8.40
CA ARG A 244 2.73 23.11 -8.11
C ARG A 244 2.15 22.39 -6.88
N SER A 245 2.61 21.18 -6.59
CA SER A 245 2.06 20.35 -5.52
C SER A 245 3.17 19.91 -4.58
N TRP A 246 3.04 20.25 -3.30
CA TRP A 246 3.99 19.92 -2.26
C TRP A 246 3.33 19.02 -1.22
N LEU A 247 3.98 17.91 -0.88
CA LEU A 247 3.47 16.97 0.10
C LEU A 247 4.48 16.83 1.24
N PHE A 248 4.02 17.10 2.46
CA PHE A 248 4.81 16.99 3.68
C PHE A 248 4.34 15.81 4.50
N PHE A 249 5.24 14.86 4.75
CA PHE A 249 5.03 13.77 5.68
C PHE A 249 5.63 14.16 7.03
N CYS A 250 4.76 14.39 8.01
CA CYS A 250 5.14 14.87 9.32
C CYS A 250 5.19 13.73 10.34
N ALA A 251 6.02 13.90 11.38
CA ALA A 251 6.24 12.89 12.41
C ALA A 251 5.06 12.69 13.36
N GLY A 252 4.04 13.55 13.30
CA GLY A 252 2.84 13.43 14.13
C GLY A 252 1.83 14.54 13.81
N VAL A 253 0.65 14.43 14.42
CA VAL A 253 -0.50 15.32 14.15
C VAL A 253 -0.17 16.78 14.43
N ARG A 254 0.41 17.08 15.61
CA ARG A 254 0.80 18.45 15.95
C ARG A 254 1.81 19.01 14.97
N HIS A 255 2.83 18.23 14.62
CA HIS A 255 3.84 18.63 13.64
C HIS A 255 3.20 18.96 12.27
N ALA A 256 2.23 18.17 11.81
CA ALA A 256 1.54 18.42 10.55
C ALA A 256 0.77 19.78 10.57
N HIS A 257 0.12 20.10 11.67
CA HIS A 257 -0.55 21.40 11.84
C HIS A 257 0.45 22.55 11.89
N ASN A 258 1.51 22.45 12.70
CA ASN A 258 2.54 23.48 12.82
C ASN A 258 3.17 23.82 11.45
N VAL A 259 3.51 22.82 10.66
CA VAL A 259 4.07 23.01 9.30
C VAL A 259 3.05 23.69 8.38
N ALA A 260 1.76 23.29 8.43
CA ALA A 260 0.71 23.92 7.63
C ALA A 260 0.52 25.41 7.98
N ASP A 261 0.56 25.74 9.26
CA ASP A 261 0.43 27.12 9.74
C ASP A 261 1.60 27.99 9.26
N ILE A 262 2.83 27.49 9.33
CA ILE A 262 4.02 28.19 8.83
C ILE A 262 3.94 28.41 7.32
N LEU A 263 3.53 27.38 6.55
CA LEU A 263 3.31 27.49 5.10
C LEU A 263 2.29 28.58 4.77
N THR A 264 1.16 28.61 5.49
CA THR A 264 0.14 29.63 5.33
C THR A 264 0.69 31.02 5.66
N ALA A 265 1.45 31.16 6.74
CA ALA A 265 2.11 32.43 7.11
C ALA A 265 3.13 32.91 6.06
N ARG A 266 3.69 32.00 5.26
CA ARG A 266 4.57 32.29 4.10
C ARG A 266 3.80 32.54 2.79
N GLY A 267 2.46 32.60 2.83
CA GLY A 267 1.61 32.85 1.67
C GLY A 267 1.43 31.63 0.75
N ILE A 268 1.76 30.42 1.23
CA ILE A 268 1.51 29.18 0.50
C ILE A 268 0.13 28.65 0.91
N THR A 269 -0.76 28.46 -0.07
CA THR A 269 -2.06 27.82 0.19
C THR A 269 -1.82 26.39 0.67
N SER A 270 -2.14 26.13 1.94
CA SER A 270 -1.89 24.84 2.58
C SER A 270 -3.11 24.27 3.26
N ALA A 271 -3.14 22.97 3.44
CA ALA A 271 -4.11 22.25 4.25
C ALA A 271 -3.44 21.07 4.95
N CYS A 272 -4.05 20.63 6.08
CA CYS A 272 -3.58 19.49 6.85
C CYS A 272 -4.61 18.37 6.80
N ILE A 273 -4.15 17.12 6.60
CA ILE A 273 -4.96 15.91 6.73
C ILE A 273 -4.36 15.02 7.81
N VAL A 274 -5.18 14.68 8.81
CA VAL A 274 -4.82 13.79 9.91
C VAL A 274 -5.90 12.73 10.11
N GLY A 275 -5.68 11.78 11.03
CA GLY A 275 -6.55 10.63 11.23
C GLY A 275 -8.01 10.97 11.54
N ASP A 276 -8.25 12.03 12.28
CA ASP A 276 -9.59 12.52 12.69
C ASP A 276 -10.24 13.49 11.71
N THR A 277 -9.55 13.85 10.59
CA THR A 277 -10.15 14.70 9.54
C THR A 277 -11.39 14.03 8.96
N PRO A 278 -12.59 14.68 9.04
CA PRO A 278 -13.83 14.12 8.54
C PRO A 278 -13.75 13.74 7.06
N LYS A 279 -14.41 12.65 6.65
CA LYS A 279 -14.32 12.12 5.28
C LYS A 279 -14.63 13.17 4.21
N ALA A 280 -15.71 13.93 4.37
CA ALA A 280 -16.10 14.96 3.40
C ALA A 280 -15.08 16.09 3.31
N GLU A 281 -14.47 16.48 4.42
CA GLU A 281 -13.41 17.48 4.44
C GLU A 281 -12.14 16.96 3.79
N ARG A 282 -11.73 15.72 4.08
CA ARG A 282 -10.59 15.06 3.43
C ARG A 282 -10.76 15.02 1.92
N GLU A 283 -11.94 14.63 1.42
CA GLU A 283 -12.24 14.60 -0.01
C GLU A 283 -12.13 16.00 -0.64
N ARG A 284 -12.65 17.04 0.03
CA ARG A 284 -12.54 18.44 -0.40
C ARG A 284 -11.08 18.91 -0.47
N ILE A 285 -10.29 18.63 0.56
CA ILE A 285 -8.86 18.99 0.62
C ILE A 285 -8.09 18.29 -0.52
N ILE A 286 -8.31 16.99 -0.70
CA ILE A 286 -7.65 16.22 -1.77
C ILE A 286 -8.04 16.76 -3.15
N ALA A 287 -9.31 17.11 -3.36
CA ALA A 287 -9.77 17.72 -4.61
C ALA A 287 -9.09 19.06 -4.87
N GLY A 288 -9.01 19.95 -3.85
CA GLY A 288 -8.32 21.23 -3.92
C GLY A 288 -6.81 21.08 -4.19
N PHE A 289 -6.17 20.07 -3.59
CA PHE A 289 -4.77 19.76 -3.86
C PHE A 289 -4.53 19.26 -5.30
N LYS A 290 -5.42 18.41 -5.80
CA LYS A 290 -5.37 17.92 -7.19
C LYS A 290 -5.64 19.02 -8.23
N SER A 291 -6.54 19.96 -7.93
CA SER A 291 -6.84 21.10 -8.82
C SER A 291 -5.76 22.20 -8.78
N GLY A 292 -4.91 22.20 -7.74
CA GLY A 292 -3.89 23.23 -7.52
C GLY A 292 -4.40 24.45 -6.74
N GLU A 293 -5.62 24.45 -6.24
CA GLU A 293 -6.16 25.43 -5.29
C GLU A 293 -5.37 25.40 -3.96
N ILE A 294 -5.06 24.19 -3.49
CA ILE A 294 -4.16 23.94 -2.36
C ILE A 294 -2.81 23.52 -2.92
N ARG A 295 -1.76 24.30 -2.66
CA ARG A 295 -0.42 24.03 -3.15
C ARG A 295 0.33 23.06 -2.26
N ALA A 296 0.17 23.15 -0.95
CA ALA A 296 0.86 22.32 0.03
C ALA A 296 -0.12 21.50 0.85
N LEU A 297 0.17 20.22 1.04
CA LEU A 297 -0.59 19.31 1.86
C LEU A 297 0.33 18.70 2.91
N THR A 298 0.01 18.90 4.18
CA THR A 298 0.70 18.26 5.30
C THR A 298 -0.11 17.08 5.81
N ASN A 299 0.56 16.05 6.27
CA ASN A 299 -0.12 14.88 6.83
C ASN A 299 0.72 14.15 7.88
N ALA A 300 0.04 13.35 8.71
CA ALA A 300 0.67 12.42 9.64
C ALA A 300 0.02 11.04 9.47
N ASN A 301 0.74 10.10 8.83
CA ASN A 301 0.36 8.68 8.64
C ASN A 301 -1.03 8.41 8.00
N VAL A 302 -1.53 9.28 7.14
CA VAL A 302 -2.89 9.16 6.57
C VAL A 302 -3.01 9.30 5.05
N LEU A 303 -1.87 9.48 4.34
CA LEU A 303 -1.80 9.56 2.87
C LEU A 303 -0.88 8.50 2.31
#